data_2f7027daf3837ff352b0e7e9e404e1e4
#
_entry.id   2f7027daf3837ff352b0e7e9e404e1e4
#
_cell.length_a   1.000
_cell.length_b   1.000
_cell.length_c   1.000
_cell.angle_alpha   90.00
_cell.angle_beta   90.00
_cell.angle_gamma   90.00
#
_symmetry.space_group_name_H-M   'P 1'
#
loop_
_entity.id
_entity.type
_entity.pdbx_description
1 polymer ?
#
loop_
_entity_poly.entity_id
_entity_poly.type
_entity_poly.pdbx_seq_one_letter_code
_entity_poly.pdbx_strand_id
1 'polypeptide(L)'
;MNLPRFAVHRPVLTVMLCLIVIILGSVSFRRLPIDLMPDITYPTLSISTEYENASPEEVEELISRLIEEAMSAVPGVEEVNSVSAEGRSSVRVTFAWGTDLDAAANDIRDRLDRIIPHLPEDAERPRLRKFDLASFPILILGVASNLDPIQMREIIDNQVKYRIERIPGVASLDVHGGLNREIHVNLNAEKLKALGLPTD
;
A
#
# COMPACT_ATOMS: atom_id res chain seq x y z
N MET A 1 42.19 -14.62 -36.13
CA MET A 1 42.09 -13.23 -36.72
C MET A 1 42.50 -12.24 -35.65
N ASN A 2 43.57 -11.48 -35.89
CA ASN A 2 44.05 -10.50 -34.91
C ASN A 2 43.19 -9.22 -35.07
N LEU A 3 42.20 -9.03 -34.22
CA LEU A 3 41.35 -7.84 -34.20
C LEU A 3 42.08 -6.51 -34.35
N PRO A 4 43.23 -6.28 -33.65
CA PRO A 4 43.96 -5.01 -33.78
C PRO A 4 44.49 -4.75 -35.19
N ARG A 5 45.01 -5.79 -35.88
CA ARG A 5 45.48 -5.64 -37.26
C ARG A 5 44.34 -5.34 -38.25
N PHE A 6 43.17 -5.92 -38.05
CA PHE A 6 42.00 -5.66 -38.88
C PHE A 6 41.53 -4.21 -38.71
N ALA A 7 41.47 -3.70 -37.47
CA ALA A 7 41.06 -2.33 -37.16
C ALA A 7 42.01 -1.28 -37.81
N VAL A 8 43.29 -1.49 -37.74
CA VAL A 8 44.29 -0.55 -38.35
C VAL A 8 44.22 -0.53 -39.87
N HIS A 9 43.94 -1.66 -40.54
CA HIS A 9 43.88 -1.74 -42.00
C HIS A 9 42.55 -1.23 -42.57
N ARG A 10 41.53 -0.99 -41.75
CA ARG A 10 40.22 -0.48 -42.19
C ARG A 10 39.70 0.64 -41.26
N PRO A 11 40.39 1.81 -41.33
CA PRO A 11 40.08 2.88 -40.37
C PRO A 11 38.64 3.42 -40.49
N VAL A 12 38.08 3.52 -41.69
CA VAL A 12 36.72 3.99 -41.89
C VAL A 12 35.70 3.06 -41.25
N LEU A 13 35.88 1.76 -41.38
CA LEU A 13 34.97 0.79 -40.76
C LEU A 13 35.04 0.85 -39.23
N THR A 14 36.26 1.02 -38.68
CA THR A 14 36.46 1.15 -37.23
C THR A 14 35.80 2.42 -36.69
N VAL A 15 35.94 3.55 -37.36
CA VAL A 15 35.34 4.83 -36.99
C VAL A 15 33.80 4.73 -37.04
N MET A 16 33.24 4.13 -38.11
CA MET A 16 31.79 3.92 -38.23
C MET A 16 31.24 3.05 -37.12
N LEU A 17 31.94 1.98 -36.77
CA LEU A 17 31.53 1.09 -35.69
C LEU A 17 31.55 1.79 -34.32
N CYS A 18 32.60 2.60 -34.06
CA CYS A 18 32.65 3.45 -32.87
C CYS A 18 31.52 4.47 -32.82
N LEU A 19 31.21 5.12 -33.93
CA LEU A 19 30.11 6.08 -34.03
C LEU A 19 28.75 5.42 -33.73
N ILE A 20 28.51 4.22 -34.27
CA ILE A 20 27.29 3.47 -34.02
C ILE A 20 27.15 3.18 -32.50
N VAL A 21 28.24 2.71 -31.87
CA VAL A 21 28.22 2.43 -30.42
C VAL A 21 27.97 3.68 -29.59
N ILE A 22 28.58 4.82 -29.97
CA ILE A 22 28.37 6.11 -29.29
C ILE A 22 26.92 6.58 -29.44
N ILE A 23 26.37 6.49 -30.66
CA ILE A 23 24.97 6.91 -30.91
C ILE A 23 23.99 6.02 -30.14
N LEU A 24 24.16 4.69 -30.22
CA LEU A 24 23.31 3.77 -29.49
C LEU A 24 23.43 3.96 -27.98
N GLY A 25 24.65 4.14 -27.47
CA GLY A 25 24.90 4.43 -26.06
C GLY A 25 24.24 5.72 -25.59
N SER A 26 24.33 6.79 -26.41
CA SER A 26 23.68 8.08 -26.11
C SER A 26 22.16 8.00 -26.10
N VAL A 27 21.57 7.26 -27.03
CA VAL A 27 20.12 7.04 -27.08
C VAL A 27 19.66 6.19 -25.91
N SER A 28 20.40 5.13 -25.60
CA SER A 28 20.10 4.26 -24.45
C SER A 28 20.20 5.00 -23.12
N PHE A 29 21.24 5.82 -22.96
CA PHE A 29 21.43 6.63 -21.75
C PHE A 29 20.28 7.60 -21.50
N ARG A 30 19.75 8.24 -22.56
CA ARG A 30 18.59 9.15 -22.45
C ARG A 30 17.27 8.44 -22.13
N ARG A 31 17.19 7.14 -22.34
CA ARG A 31 16.02 6.32 -22.06
C ARG A 31 16.09 5.55 -20.75
N LEU A 32 17.20 5.70 -19.99
CA LEU A 32 17.26 5.10 -18.67
C LEU A 32 16.19 5.74 -17.78
N PRO A 33 15.30 4.95 -17.20
CA PRO A 33 14.41 5.45 -16.17
C PRO A 33 15.24 5.90 -14.96
N ILE A 34 14.85 7.01 -14.37
CA ILE A 34 15.47 7.53 -13.14
C ILE A 34 14.49 7.22 -12.02
N ASP A 35 14.82 6.27 -11.17
CA ASP A 35 14.06 5.98 -9.98
C ASP A 35 14.56 6.84 -8.80
N LEU A 36 13.63 7.38 -8.03
CA LEU A 36 13.95 8.24 -6.89
C LEU A 36 14.60 7.45 -5.75
N MET A 37 14.28 6.17 -5.63
CA MET A 37 14.83 5.25 -4.64
C MET A 37 15.21 3.93 -5.32
N PRO A 38 16.30 3.29 -4.88
CA PRO A 38 16.63 1.95 -5.34
C PRO A 38 15.51 0.98 -4.94
N ASP A 39 15.25 -0.03 -5.77
CA ASP A 39 14.31 -1.11 -5.50
C ASP A 39 14.77 -1.97 -4.31
N ILE A 40 14.62 -1.42 -3.11
CA ILE A 40 14.88 -2.14 -1.86
C ILE A 40 13.54 -2.62 -1.35
N THR A 41 13.22 -3.87 -1.61
CA THR A 41 12.05 -4.51 -1.00
C THR A 41 12.41 -4.86 0.44
N TYR A 42 11.95 -4.05 1.38
CA TYR A 42 12.02 -4.43 2.80
C TYR A 42 11.15 -5.67 3.01
N PRO A 43 11.73 -6.77 3.53
CA PRO A 43 10.98 -8.01 3.74
C PRO A 43 10.05 -7.89 4.95
N THR A 44 9.05 -7.00 4.84
CA THR A 44 8.14 -6.67 5.93
C THR A 44 6.69 -6.70 5.44
N LEU A 45 5.85 -7.38 6.21
CA LEU A 45 4.41 -7.43 6.04
C LEU A 45 3.73 -6.76 7.23
N SER A 46 2.65 -6.03 7.00
CA SER A 46 1.88 -5.35 8.04
C SER A 46 0.45 -5.87 8.05
N ILE A 47 -0.04 -6.18 9.24
CA ILE A 47 -1.40 -6.64 9.49
C ILE A 47 -2.10 -5.57 10.30
N SER A 48 -3.22 -5.06 9.82
CA SER A 48 -4.04 -4.06 10.50
C SER A 48 -5.42 -4.62 10.79
N THR A 49 -5.88 -4.45 12.01
CA THR A 49 -7.22 -4.88 12.47
C THR A 49 -7.87 -3.71 13.19
N GLU A 50 -9.09 -3.38 12.81
CA GLU A 50 -9.91 -2.35 13.47
C GLU A 50 -10.85 -3.02 14.47
N TYR A 51 -10.94 -2.45 15.67
CA TYR A 51 -11.84 -2.87 16.74
C TYR A 51 -12.39 -1.63 17.42
N GLU A 52 -13.46 -1.10 16.84
CA GLU A 52 -14.03 0.19 17.26
C GLU A 52 -14.41 0.21 18.75
N ASN A 53 -14.22 1.36 19.38
CA ASN A 53 -14.54 1.64 20.79
C ASN A 53 -13.78 0.80 21.84
N ALA A 54 -12.75 0.05 21.44
CA ALA A 54 -11.91 -0.71 22.37
C ALA A 54 -10.73 0.14 22.87
N SER A 55 -10.40 0.01 24.14
CA SER A 55 -9.20 0.60 24.74
C SER A 55 -7.92 -0.05 24.18
N PRO A 56 -6.76 0.63 24.23
CA PRO A 56 -5.49 0.05 23.79
C PRO A 56 -5.17 -1.28 24.45
N GLU A 57 -5.50 -1.44 25.75
CA GLU A 57 -5.27 -2.66 26.54
C GLU A 57 -6.16 -3.81 26.03
N GLU A 58 -7.42 -3.53 25.72
CA GLU A 58 -8.33 -4.53 25.15
C GLU A 58 -7.89 -4.94 23.73
N VAL A 59 -7.45 -3.97 22.92
CA VAL A 59 -6.91 -4.25 21.58
C VAL A 59 -5.65 -5.12 21.69
N GLU A 60 -4.77 -4.84 22.66
CA GLU A 60 -3.58 -5.64 22.89
C GLU A 60 -3.92 -7.08 23.28
N GLU A 61 -4.78 -7.25 24.27
CA GLU A 61 -5.07 -8.57 24.84
C GLU A 61 -5.89 -9.45 23.90
N LEU A 62 -6.91 -8.86 23.24
CA LEU A 62 -7.89 -9.60 22.44
C LEU A 62 -7.51 -9.74 20.97
N ILE A 63 -6.62 -8.88 20.46
CA ILE A 63 -6.29 -8.87 19.03
C ILE A 63 -4.78 -9.00 18.81
N SER A 64 -3.98 -8.05 19.32
CA SER A 64 -2.55 -7.97 18.97
C SER A 64 -1.81 -9.22 19.39
N ARG A 65 -2.01 -9.68 20.62
CA ARG A 65 -1.37 -10.89 21.17
C ARG A 65 -1.69 -12.13 20.34
N LEU A 66 -2.96 -12.34 19.96
CA LEU A 66 -3.36 -13.50 19.17
C LEU A 66 -2.70 -13.50 17.78
N ILE A 67 -2.62 -12.31 17.17
CA ILE A 67 -1.96 -12.17 15.86
C ILE A 67 -0.44 -12.37 16.01
N GLU A 68 0.21 -11.80 17.03
CA GLU A 68 1.65 -11.98 17.28
C GLU A 68 2.03 -13.45 17.47
N GLU A 69 1.28 -14.18 18.30
CA GLU A 69 1.49 -15.61 18.53
C GLU A 69 1.38 -16.41 17.23
N ALA A 70 0.36 -16.13 16.43
CA ALA A 70 0.17 -16.78 15.14
C ALA A 70 1.29 -16.45 14.15
N MET A 71 1.77 -15.20 14.12
CA MET A 71 2.80 -14.73 13.19
C MET A 71 4.20 -15.21 13.60
N SER A 72 4.49 -15.33 14.89
CA SER A 72 5.78 -15.83 15.38
C SER A 72 6.08 -17.27 14.94
N ALA A 73 5.05 -18.02 14.57
CA ALA A 73 5.19 -19.39 14.09
C ALA A 73 5.34 -19.48 12.54
N VAL A 74 5.34 -18.35 11.80
CA VAL A 74 5.54 -18.34 10.34
C VAL A 74 7.01 -18.58 10.00
N PRO A 75 7.33 -19.46 9.05
CA PRO A 75 8.73 -19.69 8.65
C PRO A 75 9.40 -18.42 8.10
N GLY A 76 10.64 -18.19 8.51
CA GLY A 76 11.44 -17.06 8.03
C GLY A 76 11.16 -15.72 8.72
N VAL A 77 10.30 -15.69 9.73
CA VAL A 77 10.08 -14.50 10.57
C VAL A 77 11.29 -14.29 11.48
N GLU A 78 11.85 -13.08 11.43
CA GLU A 78 12.92 -12.63 12.32
C GLU A 78 12.37 -11.82 13.49
N GLU A 79 11.37 -10.99 13.25
CA GLU A 79 10.83 -10.08 14.25
C GLU A 79 9.34 -9.84 14.03
N VAL A 80 8.58 -9.81 15.14
CA VAL A 80 7.18 -9.39 15.17
C VAL A 80 7.04 -8.23 16.15
N ASN A 81 6.54 -7.11 15.67
CA ASN A 81 6.27 -5.92 16.47
C ASN A 81 4.81 -5.52 16.33
N SER A 82 4.17 -5.16 17.43
CA SER A 82 2.82 -4.62 17.40
C SER A 82 2.72 -3.23 18.01
N VAL A 83 1.70 -2.53 17.57
CA VAL A 83 1.26 -1.27 18.14
C VAL A 83 -0.25 -1.34 18.33
N SER A 84 -0.68 -1.30 19.58
CA SER A 84 -2.08 -1.26 19.99
C SER A 84 -2.46 0.18 20.33
N ALA A 85 -3.42 0.72 19.60
CA ALA A 85 -3.99 2.04 19.83
C ALA A 85 -5.50 1.90 20.05
N GLU A 86 -6.15 2.97 20.51
CA GLU A 86 -7.61 3.01 20.64
C GLU A 86 -8.27 2.62 19.31
N GLY A 87 -9.04 1.57 19.32
CA GLY A 87 -9.79 1.05 18.18
C GLY A 87 -8.96 0.38 17.08
N ARG A 88 -7.63 0.18 17.26
CA ARG A 88 -6.79 -0.36 16.18
C ARG A 88 -5.59 -1.15 16.68
N SER A 89 -5.38 -2.30 16.06
CA SER A 89 -4.13 -3.08 16.14
C SER A 89 -3.35 -2.97 14.83
N SER A 90 -2.03 -2.83 14.93
CA SER A 90 -1.10 -2.88 13.80
C SER A 90 0.06 -3.79 14.15
N VAL A 91 0.13 -4.96 13.53
CA VAL A 91 1.20 -5.94 13.72
C VAL A 91 2.10 -5.95 12.50
N ARG A 92 3.39 -5.74 12.72
CA ARG A 92 4.43 -5.75 11.69
C ARG A 92 5.27 -7.01 11.83
N VAL A 93 5.40 -7.74 10.73
CA VAL A 93 6.17 -8.97 10.64
C VAL A 93 7.35 -8.74 9.71
N THR A 94 8.55 -8.87 10.23
CA THR A 94 9.81 -8.71 9.47
C THR A 94 10.40 -10.09 9.22
N PHE A 95 10.80 -10.33 7.98
CA PHE A 95 11.37 -11.59 7.51
C PHE A 95 12.84 -11.46 7.21
N ALA A 96 13.54 -12.59 7.15
CA ALA A 96 14.92 -12.66 6.72
C ALA A 96 15.09 -12.14 5.27
N TRP A 97 16.22 -11.51 4.99
CA TRP A 97 16.53 -11.03 3.64
C TRP A 97 16.54 -12.17 2.63
N GLY A 98 15.89 -11.96 1.50
CA GLY A 98 15.75 -12.96 0.45
C GLY A 98 14.55 -13.88 0.60
N THR A 99 13.71 -13.69 1.62
CA THR A 99 12.44 -14.41 1.76
C THR A 99 11.48 -14.02 0.63
N ASP A 100 10.82 -15.00 0.04
CA ASP A 100 9.73 -14.76 -0.92
C ASP A 100 8.50 -14.22 -0.16
N LEU A 101 8.29 -12.90 -0.29
CA LEU A 101 7.18 -12.23 0.39
C LEU A 101 5.79 -12.64 -0.13
N ASP A 102 5.69 -13.17 -1.35
CA ASP A 102 4.42 -13.66 -1.89
C ASP A 102 4.03 -14.99 -1.24
N ALA A 103 5.00 -15.89 -1.09
CA ALA A 103 4.82 -17.12 -0.34
C ALA A 103 4.52 -16.83 1.15
N ALA A 104 5.32 -15.96 1.79
CA ALA A 104 5.12 -15.55 3.17
C ALA A 104 3.74 -14.89 3.41
N ALA A 105 3.27 -14.07 2.48
CA ALA A 105 1.95 -13.45 2.57
C ALA A 105 0.81 -14.48 2.50
N ASN A 106 0.97 -15.57 1.74
CA ASN A 106 0.00 -16.65 1.70
C ASN A 106 0.00 -17.44 3.02
N ASP A 107 1.18 -17.77 3.56
CA ASP A 107 1.30 -18.43 4.86
C ASP A 107 0.67 -17.61 5.99
N ILE A 108 0.85 -16.29 5.96
CA ILE A 108 0.20 -15.38 6.91
C ILE A 108 -1.31 -15.41 6.76
N ARG A 109 -1.85 -15.35 5.53
CA ARG A 109 -3.31 -15.39 5.31
C ARG A 109 -3.92 -16.68 5.83
N ASP A 110 -3.28 -17.81 5.54
CA ASP A 110 -3.74 -19.12 6.04
C ASP A 110 -3.77 -19.19 7.57
N ARG A 111 -2.82 -18.53 8.23
CA ARG A 111 -2.78 -18.46 9.70
C ARG A 111 -3.79 -17.48 10.25
N LEU A 112 -3.96 -16.32 9.62
CA LEU A 112 -4.99 -15.35 10.00
C LEU A 112 -6.38 -15.97 9.89
N ASP A 113 -6.68 -16.70 8.83
CA ASP A 113 -7.97 -17.38 8.66
C ASP A 113 -8.27 -18.38 9.79
N ARG A 114 -7.24 -18.98 10.38
CA ARG A 114 -7.40 -19.89 11.53
C ARG A 114 -7.68 -19.17 12.84
N ILE A 115 -7.21 -17.93 13.01
CA ILE A 115 -7.41 -17.16 14.24
C ILE A 115 -8.64 -16.26 14.19
N ILE A 116 -9.19 -15.95 13.02
CA ILE A 116 -10.41 -15.15 12.86
C ILE A 116 -11.55 -15.61 13.79
N PRO A 117 -11.85 -16.93 13.94
CA PRO A 117 -12.90 -17.39 14.85
C PRO A 117 -12.64 -17.13 16.34
N HIS A 118 -11.40 -16.76 16.70
CA HIS A 118 -10.99 -16.48 18.09
C HIS A 118 -10.94 -14.98 18.39
N LEU A 119 -11.11 -14.14 17.35
CA LEU A 119 -11.20 -12.70 17.51
C LEU A 119 -12.61 -12.31 17.96
N PRO A 120 -12.78 -11.16 18.64
CA PRO A 120 -14.10 -10.63 18.98
C PRO A 120 -14.99 -10.48 17.74
N GLU A 121 -16.29 -10.71 17.88
CA GLU A 121 -17.26 -10.62 16.77
C GLU A 121 -17.34 -9.20 16.17
N ASP A 122 -17.12 -8.18 17.02
CA ASP A 122 -17.13 -6.76 16.61
C ASP A 122 -15.80 -6.30 16.01
N ALA A 123 -14.75 -7.13 15.99
CA ALA A 123 -13.49 -6.80 15.37
C ALA A 123 -13.56 -6.99 13.84
N GLU A 124 -13.05 -6.03 13.09
CA GLU A 124 -12.93 -6.20 11.64
C GLU A 124 -11.91 -7.30 11.29
N ARG A 125 -12.07 -7.88 10.11
CA ARG A 125 -11.12 -8.89 9.62
C ARG A 125 -9.74 -8.27 9.43
N PRO A 126 -8.67 -8.96 9.90
CA PRO A 126 -7.30 -8.52 9.71
C PRO A 126 -6.97 -8.27 8.22
N ARG A 127 -6.42 -7.11 7.91
CA ARG A 127 -6.00 -6.73 6.56
C ARG A 127 -4.49 -6.81 6.44
N LEU A 128 -4.02 -7.69 5.55
CA LEU A 128 -2.61 -7.83 5.25
C LEU A 128 -2.18 -6.85 4.17
N ARG A 129 -1.11 -6.08 4.43
CA ARG A 129 -0.48 -5.16 3.48
C ARG A 129 1.00 -5.47 3.36
N LYS A 130 1.53 -5.46 2.13
CA LYS A 130 2.97 -5.45 1.90
C LYS A 130 3.49 -4.02 2.08
N PHE A 131 4.63 -3.89 2.72
CA PHE A 131 5.34 -2.62 2.72
C PHE A 131 6.04 -2.45 1.38
N ASP A 132 5.54 -1.54 0.57
CA ASP A 132 6.09 -1.24 -0.74
C ASP A 132 6.53 0.23 -0.78
N LEU A 133 7.83 0.44 -0.97
CA LEU A 133 8.40 1.79 -1.15
C LEU A 133 7.87 2.46 -2.42
N ALA A 134 7.48 1.69 -3.43
CA ALA A 134 6.87 2.23 -4.65
C ALA A 134 5.48 2.84 -4.40
N SER A 135 4.84 2.53 -3.27
CA SER A 135 3.56 3.12 -2.85
C SER A 135 3.70 4.49 -2.18
N PHE A 136 4.92 5.00 -1.99
CA PHE A 136 5.10 6.34 -1.43
C PHE A 136 4.62 7.41 -2.41
N PRO A 137 3.89 8.44 -1.92
CA PRO A 137 3.45 9.52 -2.78
C PRO A 137 4.67 10.30 -3.33
N ILE A 138 4.78 10.38 -4.65
CA ILE A 138 5.83 11.16 -5.33
C ILE A 138 5.53 12.67 -5.35
N LEU A 139 4.25 13.03 -5.14
CA LEU A 139 3.78 14.40 -5.16
C LEU A 139 2.65 14.59 -4.14
N ILE A 140 2.79 15.60 -3.30
CA ILE A 140 1.74 16.01 -2.37
C ILE A 140 1.30 17.42 -2.75
N LEU A 141 0.01 17.58 -3.04
CA LEU A 141 -0.60 18.86 -3.42
C LEU A 141 -1.55 19.35 -2.33
N GLY A 142 -1.32 20.56 -1.86
CA GLY A 142 -2.28 21.27 -1.01
C GLY A 142 -3.31 22.00 -1.86
N VAL A 143 -4.60 21.82 -1.56
CA VAL A 143 -5.70 22.53 -2.22
C VAL A 143 -6.39 23.44 -1.23
N ALA A 144 -6.52 24.72 -1.56
CA ALA A 144 -7.24 25.70 -0.77
C ALA A 144 -8.30 26.42 -1.62
N SER A 145 -9.47 26.67 -1.06
CA SER A 145 -10.57 27.35 -1.73
C SER A 145 -11.43 28.08 -0.71
N ASN A 146 -12.22 29.06 -1.18
CA ASN A 146 -13.26 29.74 -0.39
C ASN A 146 -14.60 28.97 -0.43
N LEU A 147 -14.65 27.79 -1.04
CA LEU A 147 -15.84 26.94 -1.09
C LEU A 147 -16.06 26.25 0.26
N ASP A 148 -17.29 25.81 0.48
CA ASP A 148 -17.60 24.93 1.60
C ASP A 148 -16.75 23.63 1.55
N PRO A 149 -16.21 23.15 2.68
CA PRO A 149 -15.34 21.97 2.73
C PRO A 149 -15.95 20.73 2.09
N ILE A 150 -17.27 20.53 2.21
CA ILE A 150 -17.98 19.39 1.59
C ILE A 150 -17.99 19.54 0.08
N GLN A 151 -18.31 20.73 -0.44
CA GLN A 151 -18.32 20.99 -1.89
C GLN A 151 -16.92 20.85 -2.50
N MET A 152 -15.91 21.36 -1.79
CA MET A 152 -14.52 21.23 -2.24
C MET A 152 -14.11 19.76 -2.33
N ARG A 153 -14.44 18.96 -1.33
CA ARG A 153 -14.16 17.52 -1.34
C ARG A 153 -14.86 16.82 -2.50
N GLU A 154 -16.11 17.12 -2.74
CA GLU A 154 -16.88 16.53 -3.85
C GLU A 154 -16.28 16.88 -5.24
N ILE A 155 -15.82 18.13 -5.43
CA ILE A 155 -15.13 18.54 -6.65
C ILE A 155 -13.81 17.79 -6.83
N ILE A 156 -13.04 17.67 -5.75
CA ILE A 156 -11.76 16.96 -5.81
C ILE A 156 -11.97 15.48 -6.17
N ASP A 157 -12.88 14.78 -5.49
CA ASP A 157 -13.12 13.36 -5.70
C ASP A 157 -13.73 13.10 -7.10
N ASN A 158 -14.70 13.88 -7.53
CA ASN A 158 -15.45 13.62 -8.77
C ASN A 158 -14.81 14.21 -10.03
N GLN A 159 -14.01 15.27 -9.93
CA GLN A 159 -13.46 15.95 -11.09
C GLN A 159 -11.94 15.89 -11.15
N VAL A 160 -11.26 16.26 -10.07
CA VAL A 160 -9.79 16.38 -10.06
C VAL A 160 -9.13 15.00 -10.01
N LYS A 161 -9.53 14.17 -9.06
CA LYS A 161 -9.02 12.80 -8.88
C LYS A 161 -9.16 12.01 -10.17
N TYR A 162 -10.35 11.97 -10.75
CA TYR A 162 -10.64 11.24 -11.97
C TYR A 162 -9.81 11.69 -13.19
N ARG A 163 -9.49 12.99 -13.29
CA ARG A 163 -8.67 13.52 -14.38
C ARG A 163 -7.21 13.16 -14.22
N ILE A 164 -6.69 13.21 -12.99
CA ILE A 164 -5.29 12.92 -12.70
C ILE A 164 -5.01 11.43 -12.83
N GLU A 165 -5.87 10.56 -12.33
CA GLU A 165 -5.71 9.09 -12.42
C GLU A 165 -5.71 8.57 -13.87
N ARG A 166 -6.23 9.36 -14.82
CA ARG A 166 -6.18 9.03 -16.27
C ARG A 166 -4.88 9.40 -16.96
N ILE A 167 -3.99 10.11 -16.30
CA ILE A 167 -2.69 10.48 -16.88
C ILE A 167 -1.82 9.23 -16.91
N PRO A 168 -1.26 8.86 -18.08
CA PRO A 168 -0.35 7.71 -18.14
C PRO A 168 0.82 7.86 -17.19
N GLY A 169 1.06 6.84 -16.35
CA GLY A 169 2.11 6.83 -15.33
C GLY A 169 1.63 7.18 -13.91
N VAL A 170 0.38 7.61 -13.75
CA VAL A 170 -0.23 7.78 -12.41
C VAL A 170 -0.88 6.47 -11.99
N ALA A 171 -0.45 5.91 -10.87
CA ALA A 171 -0.96 4.66 -10.32
C ALA A 171 -2.23 4.88 -9.48
N SER A 172 -2.20 5.85 -8.56
CA SER A 172 -3.33 6.19 -7.70
C SER A 172 -3.20 7.63 -7.20
N LEU A 173 -4.31 8.17 -6.72
CA LEU A 173 -4.37 9.46 -6.04
C LEU A 173 -5.23 9.32 -4.79
N ASP A 174 -4.61 9.59 -3.64
CA ASP A 174 -5.28 9.58 -2.35
C ASP A 174 -5.61 11.01 -1.93
N VAL A 175 -6.86 11.21 -1.51
CA VAL A 175 -7.34 12.53 -1.05
C VAL A 175 -7.47 12.49 0.46
N HIS A 176 -6.70 13.33 1.14
CA HIS A 176 -6.75 13.47 2.60
C HIS A 176 -7.38 14.80 3.01
N GLY A 177 -8.17 14.77 4.08
CA GLY A 177 -8.87 15.97 4.61
C GLY A 177 -10.17 16.29 3.89
N GLY A 178 -10.79 17.38 4.31
CA GLY A 178 -12.14 17.75 3.92
C GLY A 178 -13.21 16.95 4.66
N LEU A 179 -14.48 17.34 4.48
CA LEU A 179 -15.63 16.65 5.06
C LEU A 179 -16.31 15.79 4.00
N ASN A 180 -16.55 14.52 4.33
CA ASN A 180 -17.36 13.64 3.49
C ASN A 180 -18.83 13.97 3.69
N ARG A 181 -19.58 14.01 2.58
CA ARG A 181 -21.03 14.14 2.64
C ARG A 181 -21.65 12.82 3.04
N GLU A 182 -22.35 12.84 4.18
CA GLU A 182 -23.09 11.68 4.67
C GLU A 182 -24.59 12.01 4.73
N ILE A 183 -25.41 11.02 4.53
CA ILE A 183 -26.85 11.12 4.66
C ILE A 183 -27.26 10.27 5.86
N HIS A 184 -27.57 10.95 6.96
CA HIS A 184 -28.09 10.29 8.16
C HIS A 184 -29.58 10.10 8.05
N VAL A 185 -30.03 8.84 8.06
CA VAL A 185 -31.45 8.47 8.12
C VAL A 185 -31.79 8.10 9.56
N ASN A 186 -32.33 9.03 10.29
CA ASN A 186 -32.74 8.82 11.67
C ASN A 186 -34.15 8.20 11.72
N LEU A 187 -34.21 6.95 12.13
CA LEU A 187 -35.47 6.25 12.32
C LEU A 187 -36.06 6.54 13.71
N ASN A 188 -37.34 6.87 13.76
CA ASN A 188 -38.05 7.03 15.03
C ASN A 188 -38.58 5.69 15.50
N ALA A 189 -37.94 5.14 16.54
CA ALA A 189 -38.30 3.80 17.08
C ALA A 189 -39.74 3.69 17.54
N GLU A 190 -40.35 4.77 18.11
CA GLU A 190 -41.73 4.76 18.53
C GLU A 190 -42.71 4.66 17.35
N LYS A 191 -42.42 5.40 16.27
CA LYS A 191 -43.24 5.33 15.05
C LYS A 191 -43.09 4.00 14.33
N LEU A 192 -41.89 3.42 14.29
CA LEU A 192 -41.66 2.09 13.72
C LEU A 192 -42.48 1.02 14.48
N LYS A 193 -42.43 1.09 15.82
CA LYS A 193 -43.20 0.16 16.67
C LYS A 193 -44.71 0.33 16.51
N ALA A 194 -45.18 1.59 16.36
CA ALA A 194 -46.59 1.88 16.09
C ALA A 194 -47.05 1.35 14.71
N LEU A 195 -46.17 1.26 13.73
CA LEU A 195 -46.42 0.74 12.39
C LEU A 195 -46.16 -0.77 12.28
N GLY A 196 -45.72 -1.44 13.36
CA GLY A 196 -45.40 -2.88 13.37
C GLY A 196 -44.20 -3.26 12.49
N LEU A 197 -43.30 -2.32 12.21
CA LEU A 197 -42.10 -2.60 11.45
C LEU A 197 -40.98 -3.05 12.39
N PRO A 198 -40.21 -4.11 12.03
CA PRO A 198 -39.06 -4.54 12.81
C PRO A 198 -37.97 -3.47 12.79
N THR A 199 -37.19 -3.41 13.88
CA THR A 199 -36.05 -2.48 14.05
C THR A 199 -34.71 -3.15 13.83
N ASP A 200 -34.72 -4.42 13.37
CA ASP A 200 -33.49 -5.21 13.11
C ASP A 200 -32.94 -4.93 11.74
#